data_b657c32ecb9c78b00b2e87d21b439557
#
_entry.id   b657c32ecb9c78b00b2e87d21b439557
#
_cell.length_a   1.000
_cell.length_b   1.000
_cell.length_c   1.000
_cell.angle_alpha   90.00
_cell.angle_beta   90.00
_cell.angle_gamma   90.00
#
_symmetry.space_group_name_H-M   'P 1'
#
loop_
_entity.id
_entity.type
_entity.pdbx_description
1 polymer ?
#
loop_
_entity_poly.entity_id
_entity_poly.type
_entity_poly.pdbx_seq_one_letter_code
_entity_poly.pdbx_strand_id
1 'polypeptide(L)'
;MPIGCVLFLFYYLCSEFLEIILKEMRGLAIIFRFFMLLVLLLPVVALCPVKAETIPEGPILIVTSYNPETRSISDNLSAFMDEYRQRGGKYTPIIESMNCKNLSEAYLWKSRMASILGKYKGKNRPSLVILLGQEAWSAYISQDTEIAKKTPSICGMVSVNGLVLPDDSIDTRVWEPESKNIYTDFGDYNIVAGYVYEYDVDKNIELMRRFYPDMRRVAFISDNTYGGLSMQALVKKEMEKYPDLETIWLDGRTETFMEVSERMRRLPQNTCVLLGTWRVDCTESYVIGNTTYMLRDANPTLPVFTIASVGLGHWALGGYTPEYHAVGKNIGAVTYDFLDKGDREGVDLVTIPGNYTFDIKRLHEFKLDSLNLPQGAVLVNKTPSLYEQYKYWVIGVVSAFMFLIVCFLIAIYYI
;
A
#
# COMPACT_ATOMS: atom_id res chain seq x y z
N MET A 1 -35.56 94.22 11.52
CA MET A 1 -35.56 93.07 10.61
C MET A 1 -36.95 92.47 10.57
N PRO A 2 -37.55 92.30 9.42
CA PRO A 2 -38.93 91.82 9.31
C PRO A 2 -39.03 90.34 9.68
N ILE A 3 -39.98 90.01 10.53
CA ILE A 3 -40.30 88.69 11.06
C ILE A 3 -40.45 87.60 9.96
N GLY A 4 -40.75 88.01 8.72
CA GLY A 4 -40.91 87.18 7.54
C GLY A 4 -39.62 86.44 7.09
N CYS A 5 -38.41 87.05 7.27
CA CYS A 5 -37.14 86.41 6.90
C CYS A 5 -36.72 85.29 7.86
N VAL A 6 -37.08 85.40 9.15
CA VAL A 6 -36.71 84.36 10.14
C VAL A 6 -37.63 83.13 9.99
N LEU A 7 -38.89 83.37 9.62
CA LEU A 7 -39.83 82.27 9.32
C LEU A 7 -39.47 81.50 8.06
N PHE A 8 -38.98 82.23 7.01
CA PHE A 8 -38.56 81.58 5.78
C PHE A 8 -37.28 80.78 5.93
N LEU A 9 -36.32 81.27 6.75
CA LEU A 9 -35.08 80.54 7.04
C LEU A 9 -35.37 79.32 7.90
N PHE A 10 -36.33 79.41 8.84
CA PHE A 10 -36.74 78.30 9.68
C PHE A 10 -37.42 77.17 8.87
N TYR A 11 -38.30 77.60 7.91
CA TYR A 11 -38.98 76.66 7.03
C TYR A 11 -37.99 75.99 6.08
N TYR A 12 -37.01 76.67 5.58
CA TYR A 12 -35.96 76.12 4.68
C TYR A 12 -35.06 75.13 5.43
N LEU A 13 -34.63 75.48 6.62
CA LEU A 13 -33.84 74.59 7.48
C LEU A 13 -34.63 73.34 7.91
N CYS A 14 -35.88 73.44 8.26
CA CYS A 14 -36.74 72.33 8.56
C CYS A 14 -36.98 71.38 7.37
N SER A 15 -37.13 71.96 6.16
CA SER A 15 -37.31 71.15 4.94
C SER A 15 -36.06 70.37 4.56
N GLU A 16 -34.87 71.04 4.61
CA GLU A 16 -33.62 70.32 4.38
C GLU A 16 -33.33 69.27 5.42
N PHE A 17 -33.63 69.57 6.71
CA PHE A 17 -33.45 68.58 7.80
C PHE A 17 -34.39 67.36 7.63
N LEU A 18 -35.61 67.64 7.15
CA LEU A 18 -36.58 66.59 6.88
C LEU A 18 -36.18 65.71 5.67
N GLU A 19 -35.59 66.34 4.65
CA GLU A 19 -35.07 65.60 3.48
C GLU A 19 -33.87 64.71 3.85
N ILE A 20 -32.97 65.22 4.68
CA ILE A 20 -31.82 64.44 5.17
C ILE A 20 -32.30 63.25 6.04
N ILE A 21 -33.27 63.46 6.96
CA ILE A 21 -33.83 62.39 7.76
C ILE A 21 -34.56 61.37 6.89
N LEU A 22 -35.33 61.78 5.91
CA LEU A 22 -36.02 60.88 4.98
C LEU A 22 -35.06 60.09 4.10
N LYS A 23 -33.90 60.68 3.72
CA LYS A 23 -32.83 60.02 2.96
C LYS A 23 -32.11 58.98 3.80
N GLU A 24 -31.78 59.29 5.05
CA GLU A 24 -31.21 58.30 6.00
C GLU A 24 -32.20 57.19 6.33
N MET A 25 -33.47 57.50 6.58
CA MET A 25 -34.50 56.49 6.80
C MET A 25 -34.73 55.58 5.59
N ARG A 26 -34.58 56.08 4.34
CA ARG A 26 -34.61 55.21 3.16
C ARG A 26 -33.41 54.30 3.09
N GLY A 27 -32.23 54.79 3.47
CA GLY A 27 -31.01 53.99 3.58
C GLY A 27 -31.17 52.86 4.66
N LEU A 28 -31.67 53.24 5.83
CA LEU A 28 -31.94 52.28 6.93
C LEU A 28 -33.01 51.24 6.54
N ALA A 29 -34.04 51.63 5.82
CA ALA A 29 -35.09 50.74 5.34
C ALA A 29 -34.57 49.76 4.29
N ILE A 30 -33.62 50.17 3.45
CA ILE A 30 -32.95 49.27 2.48
C ILE A 30 -32.05 48.27 3.22
N ILE A 31 -31.26 48.74 4.18
CA ILE A 31 -30.40 47.86 5.01
C ILE A 31 -31.25 46.86 5.80
N PHE A 32 -32.39 47.33 6.39
CA PHE A 32 -33.31 46.47 7.14
C PHE A 32 -33.98 45.43 6.22
N ARG A 33 -34.37 45.82 4.99
CA ARG A 33 -34.90 44.88 4.00
C ARG A 33 -33.84 43.84 3.57
N PHE A 34 -32.60 44.26 3.40
CA PHE A 34 -31.51 43.38 3.07
C PHE A 34 -31.21 42.42 4.22
N PHE A 35 -31.21 42.89 5.46
CA PHE A 35 -31.05 42.08 6.68
C PHE A 35 -32.19 41.10 6.87
N MET A 36 -33.43 41.51 6.65
CA MET A 36 -34.61 40.63 6.69
C MET A 36 -34.56 39.56 5.58
N LEU A 37 -34.09 39.92 4.40
CA LEU A 37 -33.86 38.95 3.29
C LEU A 37 -32.77 37.94 3.63
N LEU A 38 -31.69 38.40 4.26
CA LEU A 38 -30.60 37.55 4.72
C LEU A 38 -31.05 36.61 5.84
N VAL A 39 -31.84 37.10 6.80
CA VAL A 39 -32.42 36.30 7.91
C VAL A 39 -33.46 35.31 7.39
N LEU A 40 -34.21 35.63 6.35
CA LEU A 40 -35.15 34.72 5.70
C LEU A 40 -34.45 33.65 4.82
N LEU A 41 -33.26 33.94 4.27
CA LEU A 41 -32.47 32.99 3.51
C LEU A 41 -31.65 32.01 4.39
N LEU A 42 -31.25 32.43 5.60
CA LEU A 42 -30.51 31.59 6.56
C LEU A 42 -31.22 30.24 6.88
N PRO A 43 -32.52 30.14 7.16
CA PRO A 43 -33.19 28.88 7.43
C PRO A 43 -33.33 28.02 6.16
N VAL A 44 -33.32 28.58 4.94
CA VAL A 44 -33.40 27.80 3.70
C VAL A 44 -32.08 27.09 3.41
N VAL A 45 -30.93 27.71 3.73
CA VAL A 45 -29.61 27.07 3.63
C VAL A 45 -29.41 26.06 4.77
N ALA A 46 -29.94 26.31 5.95
CA ALA A 46 -29.87 25.39 7.09
C ALA A 46 -30.85 24.19 6.99
N LEU A 47 -31.84 24.27 6.12
CA LEU A 47 -32.85 23.21 5.89
C LEU A 47 -32.56 22.35 4.65
N CYS A 48 -31.47 22.58 3.92
CA CYS A 48 -30.95 21.53 3.05
C CYS A 48 -30.38 20.42 3.95
N PRO A 49 -31.06 19.28 4.15
CA PRO A 49 -30.42 18.16 4.82
C PRO A 49 -29.32 17.71 3.86
N VAL A 50 -28.07 18.02 4.18
CA VAL A 50 -26.98 17.17 3.74
C VAL A 50 -27.37 15.80 4.29
N LYS A 51 -27.95 14.96 3.44
CA LYS A 51 -28.09 13.55 3.73
C LYS A 51 -26.68 13.03 3.96
N ALA A 52 -26.23 13.09 5.21
CA ALA A 52 -25.17 12.22 5.64
C ALA A 52 -25.69 10.81 5.34
N GLU A 53 -25.08 10.12 4.37
CA GLU A 53 -25.33 8.70 4.20
C GLU A 53 -25.09 8.07 5.57
N THR A 54 -26.17 7.67 6.21
CA THR A 54 -26.10 6.98 7.50
C THR A 54 -25.37 5.67 7.24
N ILE A 55 -24.12 5.58 7.68
CA ILE A 55 -23.37 4.32 7.71
C ILE A 55 -24.22 3.35 8.53
N PRO A 56 -24.62 2.19 7.98
CA PRO A 56 -25.46 1.24 8.72
C PRO A 56 -24.79 0.86 10.05
N GLU A 57 -25.54 0.81 11.14
CA GLU A 57 -25.06 0.26 12.40
C GLU A 57 -24.84 -1.25 12.26
N GLY A 58 -23.62 -1.66 11.89
CA GLY A 58 -23.23 -3.05 11.68
C GLY A 58 -21.81 -3.29 12.14
N PRO A 59 -21.33 -4.55 12.16
CA PRO A 59 -19.99 -4.87 12.58
C PRO A 59 -18.93 -4.37 11.57
N ILE A 60 -17.67 -4.35 12.01
CA ILE A 60 -16.52 -4.33 11.11
C ILE A 60 -16.25 -5.77 10.69
N LEU A 61 -16.41 -6.08 9.40
CA LEU A 61 -16.10 -7.41 8.88
C LEU A 61 -14.64 -7.43 8.38
N ILE A 62 -13.78 -8.20 9.04
CA ILE A 62 -12.39 -8.39 8.63
C ILE A 62 -12.30 -9.74 7.94
N VAL A 63 -11.92 -9.75 6.66
CA VAL A 63 -11.74 -10.98 5.89
C VAL A 63 -10.24 -11.17 5.59
N THR A 64 -9.69 -12.31 6.01
CA THR A 64 -8.28 -12.64 5.83
C THR A 64 -8.08 -13.70 4.74
N SER A 65 -7.02 -13.58 3.94
CA SER A 65 -6.65 -14.59 2.95
C SER A 65 -6.30 -15.92 3.60
N TYR A 66 -5.56 -15.88 4.70
CA TYR A 66 -5.01 -17.05 5.40
C TYR A 66 -5.55 -17.16 6.81
N ASN A 67 -5.23 -18.27 7.47
CA ASN A 67 -5.58 -18.48 8.87
C ASN A 67 -5.09 -17.29 9.72
N PRO A 68 -5.95 -16.72 10.60
CA PRO A 68 -5.61 -15.64 11.52
C PRO A 68 -4.40 -15.92 12.43
N GLU A 69 -4.08 -17.19 12.68
CA GLU A 69 -2.90 -17.61 13.47
C GLU A 69 -1.59 -17.54 12.69
N THR A 70 -1.64 -17.38 11.35
CA THR A 70 -0.43 -17.18 10.55
C THR A 70 0.23 -15.87 10.98
N ARG A 71 1.53 -15.91 11.27
CA ARG A 71 2.29 -14.81 11.88
C ARG A 71 2.00 -13.44 11.26
N SER A 72 2.09 -13.32 9.94
CA SER A 72 1.85 -12.05 9.26
C SER A 72 0.42 -11.52 9.42
N ILE A 73 -0.58 -12.41 9.42
CA ILE A 73 -1.99 -12.03 9.64
C ILE A 73 -2.20 -11.70 11.13
N SER A 74 -1.70 -12.54 12.04
CA SER A 74 -1.80 -12.35 13.49
C SER A 74 -1.19 -11.02 13.95
N ASP A 75 0.00 -10.67 13.45
CA ASP A 75 0.67 -9.41 13.78
C ASP A 75 -0.16 -8.20 13.32
N ASN A 76 -0.75 -8.25 12.12
CA ASN A 76 -1.62 -7.19 11.61
C ASN A 76 -2.94 -7.10 12.38
N LEU A 77 -3.60 -8.22 12.68
CA LEU A 77 -4.84 -8.25 13.45
C LEU A 77 -4.63 -7.72 14.86
N SER A 78 -3.57 -8.15 15.54
CA SER A 78 -3.25 -7.68 16.89
C SER A 78 -2.99 -6.17 16.91
N ALA A 79 -2.16 -5.68 15.98
CA ALA A 79 -1.89 -4.25 15.86
C ALA A 79 -3.15 -3.43 15.54
N PHE A 80 -4.03 -3.96 14.68
CA PHE A 80 -5.34 -3.36 14.39
C PHE A 80 -6.20 -3.28 15.65
N MET A 81 -6.38 -4.40 16.37
CA MET A 81 -7.23 -4.46 17.55
C MET A 81 -6.74 -3.53 18.66
N ASP A 82 -5.43 -3.48 18.87
CA ASP A 82 -4.82 -2.62 19.88
C ASP A 82 -5.01 -1.13 19.56
N GLU A 83 -4.71 -0.72 18.33
CA GLU A 83 -4.87 0.68 17.91
C GLU A 83 -6.34 1.12 17.93
N TYR A 84 -7.23 0.30 17.37
CA TYR A 84 -8.66 0.62 17.31
C TYR A 84 -9.27 0.73 18.71
N ARG A 85 -8.91 -0.18 19.64
CA ARG A 85 -9.35 -0.14 21.05
C ARG A 85 -8.76 1.06 21.78
N GLN A 86 -7.46 1.36 21.62
CA GLN A 86 -6.80 2.49 22.27
C GLN A 86 -7.41 3.83 21.88
N ARG A 87 -7.91 3.94 20.65
CA ARG A 87 -8.64 5.15 20.19
C ARG A 87 -10.08 5.23 20.68
N GLY A 88 -10.61 4.18 21.27
CA GLY A 88 -11.99 4.11 21.77
C GLY A 88 -13.02 3.70 20.72
N GLY A 89 -12.60 2.85 19.75
CA GLY A 89 -13.49 2.32 18.71
C GLY A 89 -14.71 1.58 19.28
N LYS A 90 -15.88 1.85 18.72
CA LYS A 90 -17.19 1.40 19.24
C LYS A 90 -17.76 0.21 18.50
N TYR A 91 -17.35 -0.02 17.25
CA TYR A 91 -17.85 -1.11 16.43
C TYR A 91 -17.18 -2.43 16.79
N THR A 92 -17.93 -3.52 16.68
CA THR A 92 -17.43 -4.87 16.97
C THR A 92 -16.75 -5.46 15.74
N PRO A 93 -15.44 -5.76 15.77
CA PRO A 93 -14.76 -6.48 14.70
C PRO A 93 -15.16 -7.95 14.69
N ILE A 94 -15.48 -8.48 13.52
CA ILE A 94 -15.74 -9.90 13.26
C ILE A 94 -14.73 -10.37 12.24
N ILE A 95 -14.00 -11.45 12.54
CA ILE A 95 -12.96 -12.01 11.67
C ILE A 95 -13.51 -13.25 10.98
N GLU A 96 -13.43 -13.26 9.65
CA GLU A 96 -13.70 -14.41 8.78
C GLU A 96 -12.42 -14.75 8.02
N SER A 97 -12.11 -16.02 7.89
CA SER A 97 -10.95 -16.48 7.14
C SER A 97 -11.36 -17.18 5.86
N MET A 98 -10.75 -16.80 4.76
CA MET A 98 -10.89 -17.49 3.46
C MET A 98 -10.12 -18.80 3.45
N ASN A 99 -9.07 -18.93 4.27
CA ASN A 99 -8.17 -20.09 4.33
C ASN A 99 -7.73 -20.53 2.92
N CYS A 100 -7.27 -19.57 2.12
CA CYS A 100 -6.78 -19.82 0.77
C CYS A 100 -5.52 -20.70 0.82
N LYS A 101 -5.41 -21.62 -0.11
CA LYS A 101 -4.28 -22.55 -0.21
C LYS A 101 -3.62 -22.46 -1.59
N ASN A 102 -3.98 -23.36 -2.48
CA ASN A 102 -3.36 -23.51 -3.79
C ASN A 102 -4.09 -22.66 -4.84
N LEU A 103 -3.35 -22.20 -5.85
CA LEU A 103 -3.92 -21.44 -6.97
C LEU A 103 -5.01 -22.22 -7.72
N SER A 104 -4.92 -23.54 -7.77
CA SER A 104 -5.93 -24.44 -8.34
C SER A 104 -7.32 -24.29 -7.71
N GLU A 105 -7.39 -23.76 -6.47
CA GLU A 105 -8.64 -23.45 -5.76
C GLU A 105 -9.17 -22.02 -6.01
N ALA A 106 -8.55 -21.22 -6.88
CA ALA A 106 -8.88 -19.78 -7.03
C ALA A 106 -10.36 -19.53 -7.33
N TYR A 107 -11.01 -20.37 -8.15
CA TYR A 107 -12.45 -20.28 -8.44
C TYR A 107 -13.32 -20.48 -7.17
N LEU A 108 -12.85 -21.28 -6.20
CA LEU A 108 -13.55 -21.50 -4.93
C LEU A 108 -13.44 -20.27 -4.01
N TRP A 109 -12.43 -19.46 -4.15
CA TRP A 109 -12.26 -18.25 -3.30
C TRP A 109 -13.37 -17.24 -3.58
N LYS A 110 -13.79 -17.10 -4.86
CA LYS A 110 -14.92 -16.26 -5.21
C LYS A 110 -16.21 -16.72 -4.52
N SER A 111 -16.51 -18.02 -4.56
CA SER A 111 -17.69 -18.60 -3.92
C SER A 111 -17.60 -18.55 -2.37
N ARG A 112 -16.42 -18.73 -1.78
CA ARG A 112 -16.20 -18.56 -0.34
C ARG A 112 -16.48 -17.11 0.08
N MET A 113 -15.97 -16.13 -0.64
CA MET A 113 -16.27 -14.71 -0.37
C MET A 113 -17.76 -14.42 -0.48
N ALA A 114 -18.43 -14.91 -1.52
CA ALA A 114 -19.88 -14.79 -1.67
C ALA A 114 -20.64 -15.39 -0.47
N SER A 115 -20.18 -16.56 0.02
CA SER A 115 -20.74 -17.21 1.20
C SER A 115 -20.53 -16.39 2.48
N ILE A 116 -19.32 -15.83 2.68
CA ILE A 116 -19.03 -14.95 3.80
C ILE A 116 -19.93 -13.72 3.76
N LEU A 117 -19.95 -12.98 2.66
CA LEU A 117 -20.79 -11.78 2.51
C LEU A 117 -22.28 -12.11 2.63
N GLY A 118 -22.68 -13.32 2.22
CA GLY A 118 -24.06 -13.81 2.32
C GLY A 118 -24.60 -13.94 3.75
N LYS A 119 -23.73 -14.12 4.77
CA LYS A 119 -24.09 -14.14 6.18
C LYS A 119 -24.52 -12.76 6.70
N TYR A 120 -24.04 -11.70 6.06
CA TYR A 120 -24.18 -10.31 6.52
C TYR A 120 -25.16 -9.54 5.65
N LYS A 121 -26.46 -9.86 5.77
CA LYS A 121 -27.56 -9.21 5.03
C LYS A 121 -28.49 -8.44 5.96
N GLY A 122 -29.21 -7.49 5.40
CA GLY A 122 -30.22 -6.71 6.12
C GLY A 122 -29.62 -5.92 7.28
N LYS A 123 -30.12 -6.14 8.49
CA LYS A 123 -29.66 -5.44 9.71
C LYS A 123 -28.23 -5.81 10.13
N ASN A 124 -27.72 -6.93 9.68
CA ASN A 124 -26.34 -7.38 9.98
C ASN A 124 -25.32 -6.91 8.92
N ARG A 125 -25.71 -6.06 7.97
CA ARG A 125 -24.81 -5.54 6.96
C ARG A 125 -23.61 -4.87 7.63
N PRO A 126 -22.36 -5.17 7.21
CA PRO A 126 -21.18 -4.55 7.79
C PRO A 126 -21.19 -3.03 7.57
N SER A 127 -20.76 -2.27 8.55
CA SER A 127 -20.47 -0.84 8.40
C SER A 127 -19.19 -0.62 7.61
N LEU A 128 -18.26 -1.59 7.67
CA LEU A 128 -16.98 -1.56 6.98
C LEU A 128 -16.52 -3.00 6.71
N VAL A 129 -15.90 -3.23 5.56
CA VAL A 129 -15.19 -4.48 5.24
C VAL A 129 -13.69 -4.19 5.20
N ILE A 130 -12.90 -4.96 5.95
CA ILE A 130 -11.44 -4.89 5.92
C ILE A 130 -10.91 -6.16 5.27
N LEU A 131 -10.08 -6.03 4.25
CA LEU A 131 -9.53 -7.12 3.47
C LEU A 131 -8.02 -7.22 3.72
N LEU A 132 -7.57 -8.33 4.32
CA LEU A 132 -6.17 -8.57 4.64
C LEU A 132 -5.61 -9.70 3.79
N GLY A 133 -4.80 -9.33 2.82
CA GLY A 133 -4.12 -10.23 1.89
C GLY A 133 -4.71 -10.22 0.48
N GLN A 134 -3.88 -10.60 -0.47
CA GLN A 134 -4.17 -10.46 -1.90
C GLN A 134 -5.34 -11.34 -2.37
N GLU A 135 -5.45 -12.56 -1.87
CA GLU A 135 -6.50 -13.51 -2.25
C GLU A 135 -7.87 -13.07 -1.74
N ALA A 136 -7.94 -12.54 -0.50
CA ALA A 136 -9.18 -11.98 0.05
C ALA A 136 -9.62 -10.74 -0.73
N TRP A 137 -8.67 -9.86 -1.05
CA TRP A 137 -8.90 -8.70 -1.90
C TRP A 137 -9.42 -9.11 -3.29
N SER A 138 -8.70 -10.01 -3.97
CA SER A 138 -9.09 -10.51 -5.28
C SER A 138 -10.48 -11.15 -5.29
N ALA A 139 -10.77 -11.97 -4.29
CA ALA A 139 -12.09 -12.59 -4.15
C ALA A 139 -13.20 -11.56 -3.93
N TYR A 140 -12.91 -10.47 -3.20
CA TYR A 140 -13.86 -9.39 -2.95
C TYR A 140 -14.19 -8.57 -4.21
N ILE A 141 -13.16 -8.10 -4.92
CA ILE A 141 -13.33 -7.34 -6.17
C ILE A 141 -13.89 -8.18 -7.32
N SER A 142 -13.94 -9.50 -7.15
CA SER A 142 -14.59 -10.41 -8.10
C SER A 142 -16.08 -10.62 -7.80
N GLN A 143 -16.63 -9.97 -6.76
CA GLN A 143 -18.06 -10.06 -6.42
C GLN A 143 -18.87 -9.00 -7.16
N ASP A 144 -19.81 -9.41 -7.98
CA ASP A 144 -20.78 -8.49 -8.61
C ASP A 144 -22.05 -8.35 -7.74
N THR A 145 -21.88 -7.98 -6.47
CA THR A 145 -22.97 -7.84 -5.50
C THR A 145 -23.03 -6.44 -4.94
N GLU A 146 -24.26 -6.00 -4.61
CA GLU A 146 -24.46 -4.68 -3.99
C GLU A 146 -23.68 -4.50 -2.67
N ILE A 147 -23.58 -5.57 -1.88
CA ILE A 147 -22.83 -5.53 -0.62
C ILE A 147 -21.34 -5.27 -0.85
N ALA A 148 -20.73 -5.88 -1.87
CA ALA A 148 -19.33 -5.68 -2.20
C ALA A 148 -19.07 -4.29 -2.80
N LYS A 149 -19.97 -3.80 -3.67
CA LYS A 149 -19.79 -2.51 -4.35
C LYS A 149 -20.08 -1.30 -3.45
N LYS A 150 -21.13 -1.39 -2.60
CA LYS A 150 -21.60 -0.22 -1.82
C LYS A 150 -21.10 -0.17 -0.38
N THR A 151 -20.64 -1.27 0.20
CA THR A 151 -20.12 -1.25 1.56
C THR A 151 -18.72 -0.62 1.54
N PRO A 152 -18.43 0.37 2.41
CA PRO A 152 -17.09 0.89 2.53
C PRO A 152 -16.06 -0.23 2.77
N SER A 153 -14.92 -0.16 2.11
CA SER A 153 -13.88 -1.19 2.26
C SER A 153 -12.50 -0.59 2.43
N ILE A 154 -11.68 -1.27 3.24
CA ILE A 154 -10.27 -0.96 3.47
C ILE A 154 -9.46 -2.20 3.10
N CYS A 155 -8.34 -2.03 2.42
CA CYS A 155 -7.45 -3.14 2.09
C CYS A 155 -6.06 -2.97 2.72
N GLY A 156 -5.42 -4.09 3.03
CA GLY A 156 -4.04 -4.15 3.50
C GLY A 156 -3.37 -5.44 3.12
N MET A 157 -2.03 -5.44 3.07
CA MET A 157 -1.24 -6.56 2.58
C MET A 157 -1.58 -6.92 1.11
N VAL A 158 -1.86 -5.91 0.29
CA VAL A 158 -2.35 -6.02 -1.09
C VAL A 158 -1.39 -5.27 -2.01
N SER A 159 -1.16 -5.78 -3.20
CA SER A 159 -0.45 -5.02 -4.23
C SER A 159 -1.39 -4.08 -4.99
N VAL A 160 -0.81 -3.03 -5.59
CA VAL A 160 -1.53 -2.10 -6.49
C VAL A 160 -2.22 -2.86 -7.62
N ASN A 161 -1.58 -3.93 -8.11
CA ASN A 161 -2.11 -4.74 -9.18
C ASN A 161 -2.63 -6.08 -8.66
N GLY A 162 -3.81 -6.46 -9.12
CA GLY A 162 -4.49 -7.70 -8.75
C GLY A 162 -5.18 -8.36 -9.93
N LEU A 163 -5.81 -9.50 -9.68
CA LEU A 163 -6.52 -10.29 -10.68
C LEU A 163 -7.99 -10.43 -10.28
N VAL A 164 -8.86 -10.42 -11.28
CA VAL A 164 -10.25 -10.85 -11.11
C VAL A 164 -10.31 -12.36 -11.23
N LEU A 165 -10.94 -13.02 -10.27
CA LEU A 165 -11.04 -14.48 -10.22
C LEU A 165 -12.05 -15.01 -11.23
N PRO A 166 -11.83 -16.21 -11.79
CA PRO A 166 -12.76 -16.84 -12.70
C PRO A 166 -14.05 -17.27 -11.98
N ASP A 167 -15.15 -17.38 -12.75
CA ASP A 167 -16.43 -17.85 -12.23
C ASP A 167 -16.46 -19.37 -12.03
N ASP A 168 -15.81 -20.08 -12.94
CA ASP A 168 -15.77 -21.53 -12.98
C ASP A 168 -14.34 -22.06 -12.80
N SER A 169 -14.24 -23.37 -12.56
CA SER A 169 -12.97 -24.07 -12.54
C SER A 169 -12.22 -23.86 -13.85
N ILE A 170 -10.97 -23.43 -13.75
CA ILE A 170 -10.09 -23.22 -14.88
C ILE A 170 -8.77 -23.96 -14.68
N ASP A 171 -8.18 -24.45 -15.76
CA ASP A 171 -6.81 -24.96 -15.72
C ASP A 171 -5.85 -23.78 -15.51
N THR A 172 -5.22 -23.69 -14.34
CA THR A 172 -4.32 -22.61 -13.98
C THR A 172 -3.09 -22.51 -14.87
N ARG A 173 -2.72 -23.60 -15.55
CA ARG A 173 -1.58 -23.64 -16.50
C ARG A 173 -1.81 -22.79 -17.73
N VAL A 174 -3.09 -22.66 -18.15
CA VAL A 174 -3.50 -21.88 -19.33
C VAL A 174 -4.28 -20.62 -18.96
N TRP A 175 -4.44 -20.35 -17.68
CA TRP A 175 -5.12 -19.15 -17.22
C TRP A 175 -4.23 -17.92 -17.40
N GLU A 176 -4.63 -17.02 -18.28
CA GLU A 176 -3.94 -15.78 -18.62
C GLU A 176 -4.81 -14.56 -18.23
N PRO A 177 -4.88 -14.23 -16.93
CA PRO A 177 -5.69 -13.11 -16.47
C PRO A 177 -5.04 -11.77 -16.82
N GLU A 178 -5.89 -10.75 -16.98
CA GLU A 178 -5.44 -9.39 -17.13
C GLU A 178 -5.06 -8.76 -15.77
N SER A 179 -3.94 -8.05 -15.72
CA SER A 179 -3.55 -7.28 -14.55
C SER A 179 -4.44 -6.04 -14.39
N LYS A 180 -5.12 -5.92 -13.26
CA LYS A 180 -6.01 -4.81 -12.90
C LYS A 180 -5.36 -3.93 -11.85
N ASN A 181 -5.48 -2.61 -12.00
CA ASN A 181 -4.92 -1.62 -11.09
C ASN A 181 -5.99 -1.09 -10.13
N ILE A 182 -5.69 -1.10 -8.84
CA ILE A 182 -6.63 -0.69 -7.78
C ILE A 182 -7.10 0.77 -7.91
N TYR A 183 -6.28 1.64 -8.48
CA TYR A 183 -6.60 3.06 -8.64
C TYR A 183 -7.51 3.36 -9.82
N THR A 184 -7.50 2.53 -10.87
CA THR A 184 -8.16 2.82 -12.14
C THR A 184 -9.29 1.86 -12.49
N ASP A 185 -9.23 0.60 -12.06
CA ASP A 185 -10.08 -0.44 -12.61
C ASP A 185 -11.25 -0.84 -11.71
N PHE A 186 -11.33 -0.29 -10.49
CA PHE A 186 -12.33 -0.68 -9.47
C PHE A 186 -13.19 0.50 -8.97
N GLY A 187 -13.46 1.49 -9.82
CA GLY A 187 -14.27 2.66 -9.47
C GLY A 187 -15.72 2.35 -9.05
N ASP A 188 -16.24 1.17 -9.35
CA ASP A 188 -17.56 0.71 -8.91
C ASP A 188 -17.59 0.27 -7.44
N TYR A 189 -16.42 0.05 -6.82
CA TYR A 189 -16.30 -0.38 -5.43
C TYR A 189 -16.05 0.82 -4.52
N ASN A 190 -16.65 0.79 -3.33
CA ASN A 190 -16.46 1.83 -2.35
C ASN A 190 -15.19 1.57 -1.49
N ILE A 191 -14.02 1.70 -2.14
CA ILE A 191 -12.73 1.57 -1.46
C ILE A 191 -12.43 2.92 -0.82
N VAL A 192 -12.53 3.00 0.51
CA VAL A 192 -12.35 4.25 1.24
C VAL A 192 -10.92 4.48 1.66
N ALA A 193 -10.14 3.42 1.90
CA ALA A 193 -8.74 3.49 2.28
C ALA A 193 -8.00 2.20 1.98
N GLY A 194 -6.68 2.24 2.07
CA GLY A 194 -5.86 1.04 2.01
C GLY A 194 -4.37 1.34 2.10
N TYR A 195 -3.60 0.29 2.38
CA TYR A 195 -2.15 0.32 2.37
C TYR A 195 -1.67 -0.74 1.40
N VAL A 196 -1.23 -0.29 0.24
CA VAL A 196 -0.87 -1.16 -0.89
C VAL A 196 0.60 -0.99 -1.25
N TYR A 197 1.22 -2.04 -1.75
CA TYR A 197 2.58 -1.99 -2.25
C TYR A 197 2.62 -2.20 -3.76
N GLU A 198 3.59 -1.61 -4.41
CA GLU A 198 3.75 -1.61 -5.86
C GLU A 198 4.94 -2.46 -6.28
N TYR A 199 4.72 -3.30 -7.29
CA TYR A 199 5.78 -3.97 -8.03
C TYR A 199 6.11 -3.14 -9.26
N ASP A 200 7.18 -2.37 -9.19
CA ASP A 200 7.57 -1.43 -10.26
C ASP A 200 8.48 -2.14 -11.27
N VAL A 201 7.89 -2.56 -12.38
CA VAL A 201 8.61 -3.25 -13.47
C VAL A 201 9.55 -2.28 -14.18
N ASP A 202 9.10 -1.05 -14.44
CA ASP A 202 9.86 -0.06 -15.20
C ASP A 202 11.17 0.27 -14.49
N LYS A 203 11.14 0.56 -13.17
CA LYS A 203 12.35 0.82 -12.39
C LYS A 203 13.31 -0.37 -12.36
N ASN A 204 12.79 -1.59 -12.34
CA ASN A 204 13.63 -2.78 -12.39
C ASN A 204 14.27 -2.98 -13.78
N ILE A 205 13.54 -2.76 -14.87
CA ILE A 205 14.10 -2.83 -16.24
C ILE A 205 15.16 -1.73 -16.46
N GLU A 206 14.90 -0.50 -16.02
CA GLU A 206 15.87 0.60 -16.08
C GLU A 206 17.14 0.27 -15.28
N LEU A 207 16.96 -0.31 -14.08
CA LEU A 207 18.06 -0.76 -13.24
C LEU A 207 18.90 -1.84 -13.93
N MET A 208 18.25 -2.84 -14.53
CA MET A 208 18.92 -3.92 -15.27
C MET A 208 19.69 -3.36 -16.46
N ARG A 209 19.12 -2.45 -17.24
CA ARG A 209 19.80 -1.77 -18.36
C ARG A 209 21.00 -0.93 -17.91
N ARG A 210 20.89 -0.29 -16.75
CA ARG A 210 21.98 0.50 -16.17
C ARG A 210 23.22 -0.35 -15.86
N PHE A 211 23.02 -1.56 -15.32
CA PHE A 211 24.12 -2.47 -15.00
C PHE A 211 24.56 -3.33 -16.19
N TYR A 212 23.65 -3.63 -17.09
CA TYR A 212 23.85 -4.49 -18.26
C TYR A 212 23.31 -3.82 -19.53
N PRO A 213 24.04 -2.80 -20.07
CA PRO A 213 23.54 -2.04 -21.23
C PRO A 213 23.33 -2.89 -22.49
N ASP A 214 24.08 -4.00 -22.60
CA ASP A 214 23.96 -4.95 -23.72
C ASP A 214 22.86 -6.00 -23.53
N MET A 215 22.03 -5.86 -22.50
CA MET A 215 20.90 -6.76 -22.25
C MET A 215 19.95 -6.77 -23.44
N ARG A 216 19.57 -7.97 -23.87
CA ARG A 216 18.62 -8.21 -24.97
C ARG A 216 17.41 -9.01 -24.50
N ARG A 217 17.52 -9.66 -23.34
CA ARG A 217 16.49 -10.59 -22.83
C ARG A 217 16.27 -10.40 -21.34
N VAL A 218 15.02 -10.54 -20.96
CA VAL A 218 14.61 -10.63 -19.56
C VAL A 218 13.98 -11.99 -19.35
N ALA A 219 14.58 -12.83 -18.50
CA ALA A 219 13.95 -14.06 -18.06
C ALA A 219 13.15 -13.78 -16.77
N PHE A 220 11.85 -13.89 -16.84
CA PHE A 220 10.99 -13.68 -15.68
C PHE A 220 10.64 -15.02 -15.01
N ILE A 221 10.88 -15.12 -13.70
CA ILE A 221 10.56 -16.29 -12.90
C ILE A 221 9.34 -16.02 -12.04
N SER A 222 8.31 -16.86 -12.17
CA SER A 222 7.12 -16.85 -11.32
C SER A 222 6.73 -18.27 -10.93
N ASP A 223 6.09 -18.40 -9.77
CA ASP A 223 5.66 -19.69 -9.22
C ASP A 223 4.15 -19.96 -9.41
N ASN A 224 3.69 -21.14 -8.98
CA ASN A 224 2.30 -21.56 -9.03
C ASN A 224 1.49 -21.05 -7.82
N THR A 225 1.63 -19.76 -7.50
CA THR A 225 0.82 -19.08 -6.49
C THR A 225 0.01 -17.93 -7.11
N TYR A 226 -1.01 -17.45 -6.39
CA TYR A 226 -1.72 -16.24 -6.81
C TYR A 226 -0.76 -15.05 -7.01
N GLY A 227 0.17 -14.85 -6.09
CA GLY A 227 1.17 -13.78 -6.18
C GLY A 227 2.08 -13.93 -7.40
N GLY A 228 2.51 -15.17 -7.73
CA GLY A 228 3.29 -15.47 -8.92
C GLY A 228 2.54 -15.14 -10.21
N LEU A 229 1.28 -15.57 -10.31
CA LEU A 229 0.43 -15.30 -11.48
C LEU A 229 0.10 -13.79 -11.60
N SER A 230 -0.19 -13.12 -10.48
CA SER A 230 -0.48 -11.67 -10.48
C SER A 230 0.73 -10.85 -10.96
N MET A 231 1.93 -11.19 -10.49
CA MET A 231 3.16 -10.56 -10.97
C MET A 231 3.44 -10.89 -12.44
N GLN A 232 3.19 -12.12 -12.89
CA GLN A 232 3.36 -12.50 -14.30
C GLN A 232 2.42 -11.69 -15.21
N ALA A 233 1.16 -11.54 -14.82
CA ALA A 233 0.19 -10.72 -15.57
C ALA A 233 0.63 -9.24 -15.63
N LEU A 234 1.14 -8.70 -14.53
CA LEU A 234 1.69 -7.35 -14.49
C LEU A 234 2.90 -7.22 -15.41
N VAL A 235 3.89 -8.12 -15.29
CA VAL A 235 5.11 -8.07 -16.12
C VAL A 235 4.78 -8.23 -17.60
N LYS A 236 3.82 -9.10 -17.97
CA LYS A 236 3.36 -9.22 -19.37
C LYS A 236 2.86 -7.87 -19.91
N LYS A 237 2.01 -7.18 -19.16
CA LYS A 237 1.46 -5.88 -19.53
C LYS A 237 2.54 -4.81 -19.64
N GLU A 238 3.44 -4.72 -18.66
CA GLU A 238 4.48 -3.71 -18.62
C GLU A 238 5.58 -3.92 -19.68
N MET A 239 5.90 -5.19 -20.01
CA MET A 239 6.90 -5.52 -21.05
C MET A 239 6.45 -5.13 -22.46
N GLU A 240 5.19 -4.84 -22.71
CA GLU A 240 4.72 -4.27 -23.98
C GLU A 240 5.37 -2.91 -24.28
N LYS A 241 5.82 -2.18 -23.25
CA LYS A 241 6.56 -0.92 -23.38
C LYS A 241 8.00 -1.10 -23.88
N TYR A 242 8.51 -2.33 -23.85
CA TYR A 242 9.91 -2.69 -24.17
C TYR A 242 10.00 -3.69 -25.34
N PRO A 243 9.54 -3.31 -26.55
CA PRO A 243 9.51 -4.23 -27.69
C PRO A 243 10.91 -4.64 -28.19
N ASP A 244 11.95 -3.96 -27.74
CA ASP A 244 13.36 -4.27 -28.02
C ASP A 244 13.94 -5.37 -27.11
N LEU A 245 13.20 -5.80 -26.07
CA LEU A 245 13.58 -6.86 -25.16
C LEU A 245 12.74 -8.12 -25.39
N GLU A 246 13.41 -9.22 -25.61
CA GLU A 246 12.78 -10.55 -25.61
C GLU A 246 12.50 -11.00 -24.18
N THR A 247 11.26 -11.40 -23.88
CA THR A 247 10.89 -11.95 -22.57
C THR A 247 10.85 -13.48 -22.61
N ILE A 248 11.61 -14.12 -21.71
CA ILE A 248 11.62 -15.56 -21.52
C ILE A 248 10.84 -15.88 -20.24
N TRP A 249 9.76 -16.63 -20.36
CA TRP A 249 8.91 -17.00 -19.22
C TRP A 249 9.42 -18.32 -18.61
N LEU A 250 9.75 -18.29 -17.33
CA LEU A 250 10.06 -19.46 -16.48
C LEU A 250 8.91 -19.58 -15.49
N ASP A 251 7.92 -20.38 -15.85
CA ASP A 251 6.60 -20.39 -15.25
C ASP A 251 6.36 -21.65 -14.42
N GLY A 252 6.38 -21.51 -13.10
CA GLY A 252 6.13 -22.60 -12.16
C GLY A 252 4.72 -23.19 -12.21
N ARG A 253 3.77 -22.61 -12.96
CA ARG A 253 2.47 -23.23 -13.22
C ARG A 253 2.54 -24.40 -14.21
N THR A 254 3.52 -24.37 -15.08
CA THR A 254 3.71 -25.35 -16.14
C THR A 254 4.98 -26.17 -16.00
N GLU A 255 5.95 -25.69 -15.23
CA GLU A 255 7.28 -26.27 -15.10
C GLU A 255 7.59 -26.61 -13.65
N THR A 256 8.27 -27.73 -13.47
CA THR A 256 8.84 -28.11 -12.17
C THR A 256 10.09 -27.29 -11.86
N PHE A 257 10.50 -27.27 -10.61
CA PHE A 257 11.75 -26.66 -10.19
C PHE A 257 12.97 -27.15 -11.01
N MET A 258 13.02 -28.43 -11.32
CA MET A 258 14.12 -29.03 -12.09
C MET A 258 14.13 -28.56 -13.55
N GLU A 259 12.97 -28.45 -14.17
CA GLU A 259 12.85 -27.95 -15.55
C GLU A 259 13.24 -26.49 -15.64
N VAL A 260 12.78 -25.65 -14.71
CA VAL A 260 13.21 -24.23 -14.65
C VAL A 260 14.72 -24.13 -14.43
N SER A 261 15.30 -24.93 -13.54
CA SER A 261 16.75 -24.95 -13.32
C SER A 261 17.52 -25.34 -14.57
N GLU A 262 17.05 -26.34 -15.33
CA GLU A 262 17.68 -26.75 -16.58
C GLU A 262 17.55 -25.67 -17.68
N ARG A 263 16.42 -25.00 -17.77
CA ARG A 263 16.26 -23.84 -18.69
C ARG A 263 17.17 -22.71 -18.31
N MET A 264 17.35 -22.39 -17.02
CA MET A 264 18.30 -21.37 -16.55
C MET A 264 19.73 -21.66 -16.97
N ARG A 265 20.17 -22.93 -16.97
CA ARG A 265 21.52 -23.31 -17.47
C ARG A 265 21.72 -22.95 -18.93
N ARG A 266 20.65 -22.98 -19.74
CA ARG A 266 20.67 -22.80 -21.18
C ARG A 266 20.24 -21.40 -21.63
N LEU A 267 20.03 -20.47 -20.71
CA LEU A 267 19.64 -19.11 -21.07
C LEU A 267 20.70 -18.48 -21.97
N PRO A 268 20.29 -17.79 -23.05
CA PRO A 268 21.21 -17.14 -23.98
C PRO A 268 22.04 -16.06 -23.26
N GLN A 269 23.19 -15.70 -23.86
CA GLN A 269 23.97 -14.56 -23.40
C GLN A 269 23.16 -13.27 -23.45
N ASN A 270 23.56 -12.26 -22.67
CA ASN A 270 22.88 -10.98 -22.54
C ASN A 270 21.42 -11.12 -22.03
N THR A 271 21.19 -12.13 -21.18
CA THR A 271 19.96 -12.31 -20.43
C THR A 271 20.15 -11.88 -18.99
N CYS A 272 19.26 -11.02 -18.48
CA CYS A 272 19.10 -10.77 -17.05
C CYS A 272 17.86 -11.50 -16.54
N VAL A 273 17.91 -11.96 -15.31
CA VAL A 273 16.76 -12.60 -14.67
C VAL A 273 16.04 -11.59 -13.79
N LEU A 274 14.72 -11.49 -13.93
CA LEU A 274 13.84 -10.79 -13.00
C LEU A 274 13.05 -11.83 -12.20
N LEU A 275 13.37 -11.94 -10.92
CA LEU A 275 12.74 -12.90 -10.02
C LEU A 275 11.49 -12.27 -9.36
N GLY A 276 10.34 -12.83 -9.62
CA GLY A 276 9.10 -12.54 -8.92
C GLY A 276 9.05 -13.31 -7.60
N THR A 277 8.54 -14.53 -7.64
CA THR A 277 8.47 -15.44 -6.48
C THR A 277 8.70 -16.88 -6.92
N TRP A 278 9.22 -17.70 -5.99
CA TRP A 278 9.35 -19.14 -6.21
C TRP A 278 9.15 -19.90 -4.91
N ARG A 279 7.95 -20.42 -4.69
CA ARG A 279 7.55 -21.18 -3.51
C ARG A 279 6.88 -22.51 -3.82
N VAL A 280 6.15 -22.56 -4.94
CA VAL A 280 5.34 -23.72 -5.34
C VAL A 280 5.47 -23.88 -6.85
N ASP A 281 5.73 -25.08 -7.32
CA ASP A 281 5.76 -25.40 -8.74
C ASP A 281 4.48 -26.09 -9.24
N CYS A 282 4.46 -26.56 -10.48
CA CYS A 282 3.30 -27.22 -11.10
C CYS A 282 2.87 -28.52 -10.40
N THR A 283 3.69 -29.08 -9.54
CA THR A 283 3.34 -30.27 -8.74
C THR A 283 2.66 -29.91 -7.42
N GLU A 284 2.42 -28.61 -7.18
CA GLU A 284 1.94 -28.07 -5.91
C GLU A 284 2.86 -28.41 -4.71
N SER A 285 4.10 -28.83 -4.98
CA SER A 285 5.10 -29.09 -3.97
C SER A 285 5.71 -27.78 -3.47
N TYR A 286 5.74 -27.64 -2.14
CA TYR A 286 6.34 -26.46 -1.50
C TYR A 286 7.87 -26.56 -1.56
N VAL A 287 8.48 -25.53 -2.13
CA VAL A 287 9.93 -25.37 -2.14
C VAL A 287 10.35 -24.69 -0.84
N ILE A 288 10.98 -25.43 0.06
CA ILE A 288 11.42 -24.91 1.36
C ILE A 288 12.49 -23.82 1.14
N GLY A 289 12.35 -22.68 1.80
CA GLY A 289 13.00 -21.38 1.58
C GLY A 289 14.47 -21.34 1.09
N ASN A 290 15.30 -22.31 1.46
CA ASN A 290 16.69 -22.33 1.04
C ASN A 290 16.94 -23.03 -0.31
N THR A 291 15.97 -23.75 -0.86
CA THR A 291 16.13 -24.46 -2.13
C THR A 291 16.15 -23.54 -3.34
N THR A 292 15.69 -22.29 -3.20
CA THR A 292 15.86 -21.26 -4.24
C THR A 292 17.33 -21.00 -4.58
N TYR A 293 18.29 -21.32 -3.69
CA TYR A 293 19.73 -21.31 -4.04
C TYR A 293 20.08 -22.23 -5.18
N MET A 294 19.37 -23.33 -5.35
CA MET A 294 19.62 -24.26 -6.44
C MET A 294 19.34 -23.64 -7.81
N LEU A 295 18.42 -22.66 -7.89
CA LEU A 295 18.21 -21.87 -9.13
C LEU A 295 19.46 -21.05 -9.49
N ARG A 296 20.12 -20.45 -8.49
CA ARG A 296 21.40 -19.77 -8.67
C ARG A 296 22.46 -20.75 -9.16
N ASP A 297 22.56 -21.92 -8.51
CA ASP A 297 23.60 -22.90 -8.80
C ASP A 297 23.44 -23.50 -10.20
N ALA A 298 22.24 -23.43 -10.79
CA ALA A 298 22.00 -23.79 -12.17
C ALA A 298 22.85 -22.96 -13.16
N ASN A 299 22.96 -21.65 -12.91
CA ASN A 299 23.83 -20.77 -13.69
C ASN A 299 24.31 -19.58 -12.83
N PRO A 300 25.43 -19.73 -12.11
CA PRO A 300 25.92 -18.71 -11.17
C PRO A 300 26.39 -17.40 -11.83
N THR A 301 26.53 -17.38 -13.15
CA THR A 301 26.96 -16.19 -13.90
C THR A 301 25.81 -15.31 -14.35
N LEU A 302 24.57 -15.76 -14.21
CA LEU A 302 23.40 -14.95 -14.55
C LEU A 302 23.18 -13.84 -13.53
N PRO A 303 23.02 -12.59 -13.98
CA PRO A 303 22.59 -11.51 -13.09
C PRO A 303 21.12 -11.66 -12.76
N VAL A 304 20.83 -11.86 -11.46
CA VAL A 304 19.46 -12.01 -10.97
C VAL A 304 19.05 -10.79 -10.19
N PHE A 305 18.04 -10.09 -10.69
CA PHE A 305 17.34 -9.01 -9.99
C PHE A 305 16.05 -9.54 -9.40
N THR A 306 15.50 -8.86 -8.42
CA THR A 306 14.23 -9.24 -7.77
C THR A 306 13.26 -8.08 -7.71
N ILE A 307 12.01 -8.34 -8.06
CA ILE A 307 10.92 -7.34 -7.96
C ILE A 307 10.17 -7.43 -6.62
N ALA A 308 10.27 -8.57 -5.93
CA ALA A 308 9.50 -8.90 -4.74
C ALA A 308 10.37 -9.24 -3.51
N SER A 309 11.63 -8.82 -3.48
CA SER A 309 12.62 -9.10 -2.41
C SER A 309 13.00 -10.58 -2.25
N VAL A 310 12.48 -11.48 -3.05
CA VAL A 310 12.87 -12.91 -3.02
C VAL A 310 14.32 -13.04 -3.42
N GLY A 311 15.09 -13.87 -2.71
CA GLY A 311 16.52 -14.08 -2.97
C GLY A 311 17.44 -12.95 -2.52
N LEU A 312 16.91 -11.81 -2.07
CA LEU A 312 17.68 -10.69 -1.57
C LEU A 312 18.43 -11.06 -0.28
N GLY A 313 19.70 -10.68 -0.20
CA GLY A 313 20.58 -11.07 0.90
C GLY A 313 21.12 -12.50 0.79
N HIS A 314 20.77 -13.22 -0.26
CA HIS A 314 21.17 -14.61 -0.50
C HIS A 314 21.82 -14.80 -1.89
N TRP A 315 21.08 -14.57 -2.98
CA TRP A 315 21.54 -14.85 -4.32
C TRP A 315 21.10 -13.84 -5.40
N ALA A 316 20.10 -13.00 -5.12
CA ALA A 316 19.76 -11.88 -5.99
C ALA A 316 20.76 -10.73 -5.81
N LEU A 317 21.10 -10.05 -6.91
CA LEU A 317 21.94 -8.84 -6.90
C LEU A 317 21.27 -7.70 -6.15
N GLY A 318 19.98 -7.53 -6.37
CA GLY A 318 19.16 -6.45 -5.83
C GLY A 318 17.96 -6.18 -6.70
N GLY A 319 17.30 -5.06 -6.47
CA GLY A 319 16.15 -4.62 -7.25
C GLY A 319 15.49 -3.40 -6.63
N TYR A 320 14.48 -2.87 -7.30
CA TYR A 320 13.52 -1.97 -6.68
C TYR A 320 12.37 -2.81 -6.13
N THR A 321 12.25 -2.86 -4.82
CA THR A 321 11.33 -3.79 -4.14
C THR A 321 10.45 -3.06 -3.15
N PRO A 322 9.19 -3.48 -2.94
CA PRO A 322 8.33 -2.90 -1.91
C PRO A 322 8.90 -3.12 -0.51
N GLU A 323 8.63 -2.17 0.38
CA GLU A 323 8.85 -2.36 1.82
C GLU A 323 7.67 -3.08 2.45
N TYR A 324 7.85 -4.35 2.76
CA TYR A 324 6.82 -5.13 3.46
C TYR A 324 6.90 -4.87 4.97
N HIS A 325 5.89 -4.17 5.49
CA HIS A 325 5.72 -3.96 6.93
C HIS A 325 4.27 -4.20 7.37
N ALA A 326 4.07 -4.39 8.66
CA ALA A 326 2.73 -4.55 9.21
C ALA A 326 1.95 -3.23 9.10
N VAL A 327 0.76 -3.29 8.53
CA VAL A 327 -0.13 -2.14 8.30
C VAL A 327 -1.33 -2.11 9.26
N GLY A 328 -1.45 -3.11 10.12
CA GLY A 328 -2.60 -3.27 11.02
C GLY A 328 -2.86 -2.05 11.89
N LYS A 329 -1.80 -1.43 12.45
CA LYS A 329 -1.93 -0.20 13.23
C LYS A 329 -2.52 0.94 12.41
N ASN A 330 -2.03 1.15 11.20
CA ASN A 330 -2.53 2.19 10.30
C ASN A 330 -3.99 1.95 9.93
N ILE A 331 -4.35 0.69 9.62
CA ILE A 331 -5.73 0.30 9.32
C ILE A 331 -6.63 0.56 10.54
N GLY A 332 -6.19 0.26 11.76
CA GLY A 332 -6.93 0.54 12.99
C GLY A 332 -7.21 2.03 13.19
N ALA A 333 -6.19 2.86 12.95
CA ALA A 333 -6.31 4.31 13.02
C ALA A 333 -7.31 4.86 12.01
N VAL A 334 -7.17 4.50 10.74
CA VAL A 334 -8.06 4.94 9.65
C VAL A 334 -9.49 4.44 9.86
N THR A 335 -9.65 3.20 10.34
CA THR A 335 -10.98 2.65 10.67
C THR A 335 -11.69 3.49 11.73
N TYR A 336 -10.97 3.88 12.80
CA TYR A 336 -11.52 4.74 13.84
C TYR A 336 -11.87 6.14 13.30
N ASP A 337 -10.98 6.74 12.54
CA ASP A 337 -11.22 8.07 11.97
C ASP A 337 -12.42 8.05 11.02
N PHE A 338 -12.57 7.01 10.19
CA PHE A 338 -13.69 6.85 9.26
C PHE A 338 -15.03 6.55 9.97
N LEU A 339 -15.07 5.55 10.87
CA LEU A 339 -16.34 5.08 11.47
C LEU A 339 -16.74 5.88 12.69
N ASP A 340 -15.83 6.12 13.63
CA ASP A 340 -16.15 6.65 14.96
C ASP A 340 -16.13 8.18 15.00
N LYS A 341 -15.20 8.82 14.26
CA LYS A 341 -15.19 10.28 14.12
C LYS A 341 -16.04 10.79 12.96
N GLY A 342 -16.34 9.94 11.97
CA GLY A 342 -17.00 10.36 10.73
C GLY A 342 -16.10 11.24 9.83
N ASP A 343 -14.79 11.22 10.07
CA ASP A 343 -13.82 11.95 9.27
C ASP A 343 -13.56 11.18 7.97
N ARG A 344 -14.01 11.77 6.87
CA ARG A 344 -13.82 11.22 5.51
C ARG A 344 -12.72 11.95 4.74
N GLU A 345 -12.24 13.08 5.25
CA GLU A 345 -11.12 13.82 4.69
C GLU A 345 -9.83 13.25 5.27
N GLY A 346 -8.90 12.81 4.42
CA GLY A 346 -7.62 12.20 4.85
C GLY A 346 -7.64 10.68 5.02
N VAL A 347 -8.75 10.04 4.69
CA VAL A 347 -8.86 8.59 4.53
C VAL A 347 -8.62 8.28 3.06
N ASP A 348 -7.49 7.66 2.70
CA ASP A 348 -7.08 7.48 1.32
C ASP A 348 -6.36 6.14 1.10
N LEU A 349 -6.23 5.78 -0.16
CA LEU A 349 -5.45 4.64 -0.60
C LEU A 349 -3.97 5.05 -0.72
N VAL A 350 -3.13 4.50 0.15
CA VAL A 350 -1.72 4.86 0.27
C VAL A 350 -0.84 3.78 -0.34
N THR A 351 -0.06 4.14 -1.36
CA THR A 351 1.02 3.25 -1.84
C THR A 351 2.22 3.32 -0.91
N ILE A 352 2.60 2.17 -0.35
CA ILE A 352 3.81 2.02 0.44
C ILE A 352 5.02 2.12 -0.51
N PRO A 353 5.95 3.06 -0.28
CA PRO A 353 7.08 3.23 -1.18
C PRO A 353 7.97 2.00 -1.22
N GLY A 354 8.53 1.72 -2.38
CA GLY A 354 9.60 0.74 -2.54
C GLY A 354 10.96 1.39 -2.41
N ASN A 355 12.00 0.57 -2.26
CA ASN A 355 13.38 1.01 -2.19
C ASN A 355 14.28 0.22 -3.14
N TYR A 356 15.33 0.86 -3.65
CA TYR A 356 16.44 0.14 -4.26
C TYR A 356 17.22 -0.58 -3.17
N THR A 357 17.28 -1.90 -3.23
CA THR A 357 18.00 -2.72 -2.25
C THR A 357 18.96 -3.66 -2.96
N PHE A 358 20.20 -3.73 -2.50
CA PHE A 358 21.25 -4.54 -3.13
C PHE A 358 22.00 -5.38 -2.10
N ASP A 359 22.46 -6.56 -2.55
CA ASP A 359 23.37 -7.40 -1.80
C ASP A 359 24.82 -7.04 -2.18
N ILE A 360 25.55 -6.48 -1.22
CA ILE A 360 26.93 -6.00 -1.48
C ILE A 360 27.87 -7.14 -1.85
N LYS A 361 27.67 -8.34 -1.30
CA LYS A 361 28.50 -9.51 -1.64
C LYS A 361 28.28 -9.93 -3.08
N ARG A 362 27.01 -9.91 -3.52
CA ARG A 362 26.67 -10.25 -4.90
C ARG A 362 27.16 -9.19 -5.88
N LEU A 363 27.09 -7.90 -5.53
CA LEU A 363 27.67 -6.84 -6.33
C LEU A 363 29.18 -7.05 -6.56
N HIS A 364 29.91 -7.40 -5.51
CA HIS A 364 31.35 -7.70 -5.62
C HIS A 364 31.63 -8.94 -6.47
N GLU A 365 30.86 -10.01 -6.32
CA GLU A 365 31.00 -11.23 -7.13
C GLU A 365 30.82 -10.95 -8.63
N PHE A 366 29.88 -10.06 -8.97
CA PHE A 366 29.60 -9.65 -10.35
C PHE A 366 30.49 -8.50 -10.82
N LYS A 367 31.43 -8.02 -10.00
CA LYS A 367 32.33 -6.88 -10.29
C LYS A 367 31.58 -5.59 -10.66
N LEU A 368 30.40 -5.40 -10.06
CA LEU A 368 29.61 -4.19 -10.23
C LEU A 368 30.07 -3.13 -9.24
N ASP A 369 30.35 -1.93 -9.73
CA ASP A 369 30.81 -0.84 -8.89
C ASP A 369 29.63 -0.27 -8.06
N SER A 370 29.81 -0.17 -6.76
CA SER A 370 28.81 0.41 -5.85
C SER A 370 28.53 1.89 -6.12
N LEU A 371 29.46 2.60 -6.80
CA LEU A 371 29.27 4.00 -7.21
C LEU A 371 28.17 4.16 -8.26
N ASN A 372 27.81 3.10 -8.98
CA ASN A 372 26.74 3.09 -9.97
C ASN A 372 25.35 2.84 -9.38
N LEU A 373 25.26 2.65 -8.07
CA LEU A 373 23.96 2.42 -7.41
C LEU A 373 23.09 3.68 -7.42
N PRO A 374 21.76 3.53 -7.50
CA PRO A 374 20.83 4.62 -7.34
C PRO A 374 21.00 5.32 -5.96
N GLN A 375 20.75 6.61 -5.93
CA GLN A 375 20.83 7.37 -4.68
C GLN A 375 19.82 6.84 -3.64
N GLY A 376 20.24 6.69 -2.40
CA GLY A 376 19.41 6.17 -1.32
C GLY A 376 19.28 4.65 -1.30
N ALA A 377 20.03 3.91 -2.12
CA ALA A 377 19.98 2.46 -2.12
C ALA A 377 20.36 1.85 -0.76
N VAL A 378 19.55 0.89 -0.33
CA VAL A 378 19.78 0.09 0.89
C VAL A 378 20.73 -1.06 0.56
N LEU A 379 21.75 -1.28 1.38
CA LEU A 379 22.72 -2.36 1.20
C LEU A 379 22.53 -3.42 2.27
N VAL A 380 22.26 -4.66 1.84
CA VAL A 380 22.23 -5.84 2.70
C VAL A 380 23.56 -6.60 2.64
N ASN A 381 23.82 -7.46 3.62
CA ASN A 381 25.08 -8.22 3.76
C ASN A 381 26.34 -7.34 3.78
N LYS A 382 26.20 -6.09 4.20
CA LYS A 382 27.36 -5.22 4.42
C LYS A 382 28.22 -5.82 5.52
N THR A 383 29.50 -6.08 5.21
CA THR A 383 30.44 -6.47 6.25
C THR A 383 30.55 -5.34 7.23
N PRO A 384 30.36 -5.60 8.53
CA PRO A 384 30.53 -4.54 9.53
C PRO A 384 31.96 -4.01 9.43
N SER A 385 32.11 -2.69 9.52
CA SER A 385 33.43 -2.07 9.57
C SER A 385 34.18 -2.59 10.78
N LEU A 386 35.54 -2.58 10.73
CA LEU A 386 36.37 -2.95 11.91
C LEU A 386 35.93 -2.17 13.14
N TYR A 387 35.55 -0.91 12.98
CA TYR A 387 35.02 -0.10 14.07
C TYR A 387 33.69 -0.64 14.60
N GLU A 388 32.75 -0.98 13.76
CA GLU A 388 31.44 -1.56 14.17
C GLU A 388 31.64 -2.92 14.87
N GLN A 389 32.55 -3.74 14.37
CA GLN A 389 32.85 -5.07 14.91
C GLN A 389 33.51 -4.97 16.28
N TYR A 390 34.41 -4.01 16.49
CA TYR A 390 35.19 -3.85 17.73
C TYR A 390 34.75 -2.66 18.57
N LYS A 391 33.64 -1.99 18.23
CA LYS A 391 33.13 -0.79 18.90
C LYS A 391 33.12 -0.90 20.42
N TYR A 392 32.61 -1.99 20.96
CA TYR A 392 32.52 -2.18 22.40
C TYR A 392 33.88 -2.46 23.04
N TRP A 393 34.79 -3.12 22.33
CA TRP A 393 36.17 -3.31 22.76
C TRP A 393 36.92 -2.00 22.80
N VAL A 394 36.78 -1.18 21.77
CA VAL A 394 37.40 0.16 21.70
C VAL A 394 36.88 1.06 22.85
N ILE A 395 35.57 1.07 23.07
CA ILE A 395 34.96 1.81 24.17
C ILE A 395 35.49 1.30 25.53
N GLY A 396 35.57 0.01 25.73
CA GLY A 396 36.09 -0.62 26.95
C GLY A 396 37.55 -0.25 27.22
N VAL A 397 38.41 -0.33 26.21
CA VAL A 397 39.82 0.02 26.33
C VAL A 397 40.00 1.53 26.63
N VAL A 398 39.27 2.41 25.92
CA VAL A 398 39.31 3.85 26.15
C VAL A 398 38.81 4.18 27.56
N SER A 399 37.73 3.57 28.00
CA SER A 399 37.19 3.78 29.36
C SER A 399 38.15 3.31 30.44
N ALA A 400 38.79 2.15 30.26
CA ALA A 400 39.81 1.67 31.21
C ALA A 400 41.04 2.60 31.26
N PHE A 401 41.47 3.10 30.09
CA PHE A 401 42.58 4.04 30.02
C PHE A 401 42.26 5.37 30.71
N MET A 402 41.06 5.90 30.49
CA MET A 402 40.57 7.10 31.19
C MET A 402 40.48 6.89 32.69
N PHE A 403 40.00 5.73 33.14
CA PHE A 403 39.97 5.38 34.56
C PHE A 403 41.36 5.35 35.18
N LEU A 404 42.36 4.75 34.51
CA LEU A 404 43.75 4.74 34.97
C LEU A 404 44.34 6.13 35.06
N ILE A 405 44.06 7.02 34.11
CA ILE A 405 44.48 8.44 34.15
C ILE A 405 43.90 9.14 35.39
N VAL A 406 42.59 8.93 35.64
CA VAL A 406 41.92 9.54 36.81
C VAL A 406 42.53 9.01 38.11
N CYS A 407 42.78 7.71 38.25
CA CYS A 407 43.45 7.12 39.41
C CYS A 407 44.86 7.69 39.59
N PHE A 408 45.63 7.87 38.51
CA PHE A 408 46.97 8.45 38.55
C PHE A 408 46.95 9.92 38.99
N LEU A 409 46.02 10.72 38.49
CA LEU A 409 45.85 12.10 38.90
C LEU A 409 45.46 12.24 40.38
N ILE A 410 44.60 11.36 40.87
CA ILE A 410 44.21 11.26 42.29
C ILE A 410 45.44 10.90 43.14
N ALA A 411 46.24 9.93 42.72
CA ALA A 411 47.45 9.53 43.43
C ALA A 411 48.46 10.67 43.53
N ILE A 412 48.67 11.43 42.44
CA ILE A 412 49.52 12.65 42.47
C ILE A 412 48.96 13.71 43.41
N TYR A 413 47.68 13.91 43.49
CA TYR A 413 47.04 14.89 44.37
C TYR A 413 47.23 14.56 45.87
N TYR A 414 47.31 13.26 46.21
CA TYR A 414 47.50 12.80 47.59
C TYR A 414 48.98 12.61 48.02
N ILE A 415 49.96 12.75 47.13
CA ILE A 415 51.40 12.77 47.42
C ILE A 415 51.83 14.22 47.57
#